data_f4fc84848f7b22b3b931f563492a9de8
#
_entry.id   f4fc84848f7b22b3b931f563492a9de8
#
_cell.length_a   1.000
_cell.length_b   1.000
_cell.length_c   1.000
_cell.angle_alpha   90.00
_cell.angle_beta   90.00
_cell.angle_gamma   90.00
#
_symmetry.space_group_name_H-M   'P 1'
#
loop_
_entity.id
_entity.type
_entity.pdbx_description
1 polymer ?
#
loop_
_entity_poly.entity_id
_entity_poly.type
_entity_poly.pdbx_seq_one_letter_code
_entity_poly.pdbx_strand_id
1 'polypeptide(L)'
;MAKDKARYFTFLLYPESIPEDWEMKLESIGLPIAISPLHDKDLSEVEGQKYKKAHYHVIYVAKNPVTADSVRYKIKQILGPKSVAMVQIVVQSMENIYLYLTHESKDAIAKNKRVYDKRDIKLLNNFDIDRYITLDVEDKDDMLNDVCDLIDGSVAKFQNEQY
;
A
#
# COMPACT_ATOMS: atom_id res chain seq x y z
N MET A 1 -19.43 -1.81 18.88
CA MET A 1 -18.04 -2.29 18.85
C MET A 1 -17.14 -1.24 18.19
N ALA A 2 -16.03 -0.91 18.84
CA ALA A 2 -15.12 0.05 18.26
C ALA A 2 -14.41 -0.56 17.04
N LYS A 3 -14.32 0.21 15.95
CA LYS A 3 -13.60 -0.23 14.75
C LYS A 3 -12.11 0.02 14.91
N ASP A 4 -11.32 -0.84 14.30
CA ASP A 4 -9.86 -0.68 14.31
C ASP A 4 -9.45 0.61 13.62
N LYS A 5 -8.45 1.27 14.18
CA LYS A 5 -7.84 2.46 13.63
C LYS A 5 -6.41 2.15 13.22
N ALA A 6 -5.97 2.75 12.12
CA ALA A 6 -4.62 2.57 11.61
C ALA A 6 -4.22 3.79 10.79
N ARG A 7 -2.96 3.83 10.37
CA ARG A 7 -2.45 4.88 9.50
C ARG A 7 -2.21 4.40 8.08
N TYR A 8 -1.95 3.12 7.87
CA TYR A 8 -1.59 2.57 6.56
C TYR A 8 -2.75 1.78 5.98
N PHE A 9 -3.17 2.18 4.78
CA PHE A 9 -4.31 1.58 4.09
C PHE A 9 -3.97 1.24 2.66
N THR A 10 -4.68 0.26 2.11
CA THR A 10 -4.57 -0.09 0.69
C THR A 10 -5.96 -0.28 0.11
N PHE A 11 -6.10 0.07 -1.16
CA PHE A 11 -7.36 -0.09 -1.89
C PHE A 11 -7.11 -0.13 -3.39
N LEU A 12 -8.11 -0.57 -4.13
CA LEU A 12 -8.06 -0.63 -5.58
C LEU A 12 -8.88 0.52 -6.19
N LEU A 13 -8.39 1.07 -7.29
CA LEU A 13 -9.13 2.01 -8.12
C LEU A 13 -9.25 1.45 -9.53
N TYR A 14 -10.46 1.53 -10.10
CA TYR A 14 -10.71 1.08 -11.47
C TYR A 14 -10.83 2.31 -12.37
N PRO A 15 -10.05 2.38 -13.48
CA PRO A 15 -10.05 3.56 -14.35
C PRO A 15 -11.44 4.02 -14.80
N GLU A 16 -12.34 3.09 -15.04
CA GLU A 16 -13.70 3.40 -15.50
C GLU A 16 -14.59 4.01 -14.40
N SER A 17 -14.18 3.90 -13.14
CA SER A 17 -14.97 4.35 -11.99
C SER A 17 -14.39 5.60 -11.33
N ILE A 18 -13.36 6.20 -11.92
CA ILE A 18 -12.71 7.39 -11.37
C ILE A 18 -12.66 8.49 -12.42
N PRO A 19 -12.65 9.77 -12.01
CA PRO A 19 -12.60 10.87 -12.96
C PRO A 19 -11.24 10.97 -13.65
N GLU A 20 -11.20 11.68 -14.76
CA GLU A 20 -9.97 11.85 -15.54
C GLU A 20 -8.86 12.51 -14.72
N ASP A 21 -9.20 13.43 -13.85
CA ASP A 21 -8.25 14.18 -13.01
C ASP A 21 -8.03 13.52 -11.63
N TRP A 22 -8.20 12.21 -11.54
CA TRP A 22 -8.15 11.47 -10.26
C TRP A 22 -6.81 11.61 -9.52
N GLU A 23 -5.70 11.65 -10.26
CA GLU A 23 -4.38 11.78 -9.62
C GLU A 23 -4.24 13.13 -8.93
N MET A 24 -4.66 14.20 -9.60
CA MET A 24 -4.63 15.55 -9.05
C MET A 24 -5.52 15.64 -7.81
N LYS A 25 -6.67 15.00 -7.85
CA LYS A 25 -7.60 14.97 -6.71
C LYS A 25 -7.02 14.22 -5.53
N LEU A 26 -6.37 13.07 -5.76
CA LEU A 26 -5.68 12.35 -4.70
C LEU A 26 -4.55 13.19 -4.10
N GLU A 27 -3.75 13.83 -4.95
CA GLU A 27 -2.66 14.67 -4.47
C GLU A 27 -3.17 15.82 -3.59
N SER A 28 -4.36 16.35 -3.90
CA SER A 28 -4.94 17.45 -3.15
C SER A 28 -5.28 17.10 -1.70
N ILE A 29 -5.35 15.80 -1.37
CA ILE A 29 -5.56 15.37 0.01
C ILE A 29 -4.38 15.78 0.90
N GLY A 30 -3.18 15.89 0.33
CA GLY A 30 -1.99 16.31 1.06
C GLY A 30 -1.35 15.22 1.90
N LEU A 31 -1.74 13.96 1.72
CA LEU A 31 -1.18 12.83 2.43
C LEU A 31 -0.30 11.99 1.51
N PRO A 32 0.73 11.30 2.05
CA PRO A 32 1.58 10.44 1.24
C PRO A 32 0.76 9.29 0.63
N ILE A 33 0.87 9.14 -0.68
CA ILE A 33 0.14 8.12 -1.43
C ILE A 33 1.06 7.52 -2.46
N ALA A 34 1.05 6.19 -2.60
CA ALA A 34 1.75 5.49 -3.67
C ALA A 34 0.73 4.78 -4.55
N ILE A 35 0.89 4.90 -5.85
CA ILE A 35 -0.02 4.31 -6.84
C ILE A 35 0.77 3.38 -7.73
N SER A 36 0.30 2.14 -7.87
CA SER A 36 0.94 1.15 -8.74
C SER A 36 0.86 1.54 -10.21
N PRO A 37 1.67 0.90 -11.06
CA PRO A 37 1.36 0.87 -12.49
C PRO A 37 -0.04 0.30 -12.70
N LEU A 38 -0.64 0.56 -13.85
CA LEU A 38 -1.94 -0.03 -14.17
C LEU A 38 -1.80 -1.54 -14.31
N HIS A 39 -2.53 -2.30 -13.49
CA HIS A 39 -2.56 -3.76 -13.55
C HIS A 39 -3.61 -4.18 -14.59
N ASP A 40 -3.20 -4.28 -15.83
CA ASP A 40 -4.09 -4.66 -16.94
C ASP A 40 -3.75 -6.00 -17.56
N LYS A 41 -2.73 -6.69 -17.04
CA LYS A 41 -2.26 -7.97 -17.51
C LYS A 41 -2.30 -9.06 -16.43
N ASP A 42 -3.03 -8.81 -15.34
CA ASP A 42 -3.21 -9.82 -14.30
C ASP A 42 -4.15 -10.91 -14.82
N LEU A 43 -3.74 -12.17 -14.68
CA LEU A 43 -4.53 -13.29 -15.18
C LEU A 43 -5.78 -13.49 -14.33
N SER A 44 -6.91 -13.67 -15.02
CA SER A 44 -8.20 -13.94 -14.37
C SER A 44 -8.35 -15.43 -14.11
N GLU A 45 -9.03 -15.77 -13.01
CA GLU A 45 -9.44 -17.14 -12.72
C GLU A 45 -10.85 -17.42 -13.27
N VAL A 46 -11.50 -16.40 -13.83
CA VAL A 46 -12.84 -16.54 -14.40
C VAL A 46 -12.76 -17.13 -15.79
N GLU A 47 -13.53 -18.18 -16.03
CA GLU A 47 -13.60 -18.83 -17.35
C GLU A 47 -14.10 -17.85 -18.40
N GLY A 48 -13.44 -17.83 -19.55
CA GLY A 48 -13.79 -16.92 -20.66
C GLY A 48 -13.21 -15.54 -20.56
N GLN A 49 -12.51 -15.23 -19.46
CA GLN A 49 -11.87 -13.94 -19.24
C GLN A 49 -10.38 -14.15 -19.03
N LYS A 50 -9.55 -13.64 -19.95
CA LYS A 50 -8.11 -13.83 -19.88
C LYS A 50 -7.48 -13.02 -18.76
N TYR A 51 -7.84 -11.73 -18.64
CA TYR A 51 -7.26 -10.81 -17.68
C TYR A 51 -8.31 -10.32 -16.68
N LYS A 52 -7.86 -10.01 -15.46
CA LYS A 52 -8.69 -9.31 -14.49
C LYS A 52 -8.98 -7.91 -15.01
N LYS A 53 -10.08 -7.33 -14.54
CA LYS A 53 -10.42 -5.95 -14.82
C LYS A 53 -9.25 -5.04 -14.44
N ALA A 54 -8.88 -4.14 -15.35
CA ALA A 54 -7.76 -3.22 -15.13
C ALA A 54 -7.97 -2.39 -13.84
N HIS A 55 -6.93 -2.27 -13.04
CA HIS A 55 -7.03 -1.57 -11.75
C HIS A 55 -5.67 -1.05 -11.31
N TYR A 56 -5.72 -0.05 -10.41
CA TYR A 56 -4.55 0.44 -9.69
C TYR A 56 -4.61 -0.05 -8.25
N HIS A 57 -3.46 -0.41 -7.69
CA HIS A 57 -3.31 -0.59 -6.24
C HIS A 57 -2.80 0.71 -5.65
N VAL A 58 -3.39 1.12 -4.53
CA VAL A 58 -3.02 2.38 -3.88
C VAL A 58 -2.63 2.11 -2.44
N ILE A 59 -1.54 2.74 -2.00
CA ILE A 59 -1.14 2.80 -0.59
C ILE A 59 -1.41 4.21 -0.09
N TYR A 60 -2.11 4.32 1.01
CA TYR A 60 -2.54 5.58 1.59
C TYR A 60 -2.05 5.66 3.03
N VAL A 61 -1.38 6.78 3.38
CA VAL A 61 -0.85 6.98 4.73
C VAL A 61 -1.60 8.11 5.40
N ALA A 62 -2.39 7.78 6.42
CA ALA A 62 -3.13 8.78 7.19
C ALA A 62 -2.19 9.52 8.15
N LYS A 63 -2.51 10.76 8.46
CA LYS A 63 -1.72 11.57 9.40
C LYS A 63 -1.82 11.02 10.82
N ASN A 64 -3.01 10.62 11.22
CA ASN A 64 -3.30 10.07 12.54
C ASN A 64 -4.06 8.76 12.36
N PRO A 65 -4.11 7.89 13.39
CA PRO A 65 -4.91 6.66 13.28
C PRO A 65 -6.38 6.98 13.01
N VAL A 66 -6.92 6.38 11.95
CA VAL A 66 -8.32 6.53 11.53
C VAL A 66 -8.88 5.17 11.14
N THR A 67 -10.21 5.09 10.94
CA THR A 67 -10.85 3.85 10.51
C THR A 67 -10.80 3.71 8.98
N ALA A 68 -10.87 2.46 8.50
CA ALA A 68 -10.96 2.20 7.05
C ALA A 68 -12.21 2.84 6.45
N ASP A 69 -13.33 2.86 7.17
CA ASP A 69 -14.56 3.49 6.71
C ASP A 69 -14.37 4.99 6.47
N SER A 70 -13.63 5.68 7.34
CA SER A 70 -13.38 7.10 7.17
C SER A 70 -12.51 7.39 5.95
N VAL A 71 -11.52 6.53 5.67
CA VAL A 71 -10.70 6.65 4.47
C VAL A 71 -11.56 6.42 3.23
N ARG A 72 -12.37 5.37 3.22
CA ARG A 72 -13.27 5.07 2.11
C ARG A 72 -14.21 6.24 1.81
N TYR A 73 -14.80 6.80 2.85
CA TYR A 73 -15.68 7.95 2.72
C TYR A 73 -14.97 9.13 2.06
N LYS A 74 -13.76 9.44 2.52
CA LYS A 74 -12.95 10.53 1.98
C LYS A 74 -12.62 10.33 0.50
N ILE A 75 -12.22 9.12 0.13
CA ILE A 75 -11.92 8.80 -1.27
C ILE A 75 -13.18 8.92 -2.14
N LYS A 76 -14.31 8.43 -1.66
CA LYS A 76 -15.57 8.54 -2.38
C LYS A 76 -16.02 9.98 -2.58
N GLN A 77 -15.78 10.84 -1.59
CA GLN A 77 -16.11 12.25 -1.72
C GLN A 77 -15.31 12.96 -2.81
N ILE A 78 -14.03 12.55 -2.94
CA ILE A 78 -13.12 13.20 -3.88
C ILE A 78 -13.24 12.62 -5.29
N LEU A 79 -13.32 11.29 -5.40
CA LEU A 79 -13.28 10.59 -6.69
C LEU A 79 -14.63 10.11 -7.18
N GLY A 80 -15.68 10.16 -6.34
CA GLY A 80 -17.01 9.72 -6.70
C GLY A 80 -17.48 8.50 -5.93
N PRO A 81 -18.81 8.30 -5.84
CA PRO A 81 -19.38 7.25 -4.98
C PRO A 81 -19.07 5.82 -5.42
N LYS A 82 -18.68 5.62 -6.68
CA LYS A 82 -18.33 4.29 -7.21
C LYS A 82 -16.82 4.09 -7.35
N SER A 83 -16.01 5.05 -6.89
CA SER A 83 -14.56 5.03 -7.11
C SER A 83 -13.85 3.91 -6.36
N VAL A 84 -14.28 3.60 -5.14
CA VAL A 84 -13.64 2.59 -4.31
C VAL A 84 -14.70 1.75 -3.62
N ALA A 85 -14.47 0.44 -3.57
CA ALA A 85 -15.39 -0.48 -2.90
C ALA A 85 -14.91 -0.81 -1.49
N MET A 86 -13.68 -1.27 -1.35
CA MET A 86 -13.14 -1.73 -0.07
C MET A 86 -11.82 -1.03 0.22
N VAL A 87 -11.65 -0.60 1.45
CA VAL A 87 -10.39 -0.08 1.96
C VAL A 87 -9.94 -1.00 3.08
N GLN A 88 -8.70 -1.48 3.00
CA GLN A 88 -8.14 -2.42 3.95
C GLN A 88 -7.00 -1.79 4.73
N ILE A 89 -6.91 -2.15 6.02
CA ILE A 89 -5.76 -1.80 6.84
C ILE A 89 -4.58 -2.67 6.40
N VAL A 90 -3.42 -2.07 6.24
CA VAL A 90 -2.19 -2.81 5.92
C VAL A 90 -1.74 -3.52 7.18
N VAL A 91 -1.79 -4.86 7.16
CA VAL A 91 -1.38 -5.71 8.29
C VAL A 91 0.00 -6.31 8.09
N GLN A 92 0.56 -6.15 6.90
CA GLN A 92 1.91 -6.58 6.56
C GLN A 92 2.88 -5.41 6.72
N SER A 93 4.17 -5.64 6.48
CA SER A 93 5.13 -4.54 6.43
C SER A 93 4.85 -3.63 5.23
N MET A 94 5.19 -2.35 5.35
CA MET A 94 5.06 -1.42 4.24
C MET A 94 5.95 -1.83 3.06
N GLU A 95 7.12 -2.40 3.34
CA GLU A 95 7.98 -2.92 2.27
C GLU A 95 7.25 -3.98 1.44
N ASN A 96 6.61 -4.93 2.09
CA ASN A 96 5.92 -6.01 1.40
C ASN A 96 4.75 -5.48 0.55
N ILE A 97 3.96 -4.56 1.10
CA ILE A 97 2.86 -3.93 0.37
C ILE A 97 3.39 -3.13 -0.82
N TYR A 98 4.49 -2.41 -0.64
CA TYR A 98 5.10 -1.64 -1.72
C TYR A 98 5.59 -2.55 -2.85
N LEU A 99 6.26 -3.65 -2.50
CA LEU A 99 6.70 -4.64 -3.50
C LEU A 99 5.51 -5.28 -4.23
N TYR A 100 4.37 -5.38 -3.57
CA TYR A 100 3.16 -5.91 -4.19
C TYR A 100 2.63 -4.98 -5.30
N LEU A 101 2.94 -3.68 -5.25
CA LEU A 101 2.49 -2.75 -6.30
C LEU A 101 2.96 -3.17 -7.70
N THR A 102 4.12 -3.81 -7.78
CA THR A 102 4.69 -4.31 -9.03
C THR A 102 4.71 -5.83 -9.09
N HIS A 103 4.11 -6.52 -8.12
CA HIS A 103 4.15 -7.97 -7.96
C HIS A 103 5.57 -8.52 -7.73
N GLU A 104 6.37 -7.77 -7.00
CA GLU A 104 7.72 -8.17 -6.63
C GLU A 104 7.82 -8.70 -5.19
N SER A 105 6.69 -8.80 -4.46
CA SER A 105 6.67 -9.41 -3.13
C SER A 105 6.92 -10.92 -3.25
N LYS A 106 7.42 -11.53 -2.18
CA LYS A 106 7.70 -12.98 -2.18
C LYS A 106 6.47 -13.80 -2.54
N ASP A 107 5.30 -13.43 -2.02
CA ASP A 107 4.05 -14.12 -2.32
C ASP A 107 3.67 -14.00 -3.80
N ALA A 108 3.77 -12.81 -4.36
CA ALA A 108 3.45 -12.59 -5.76
C ALA A 108 4.40 -13.33 -6.70
N ILE A 109 5.69 -13.37 -6.37
CA ILE A 109 6.70 -14.13 -7.14
C ILE A 109 6.40 -15.62 -7.06
N ALA A 110 6.08 -16.13 -5.87
CA ALA A 110 5.75 -17.54 -5.68
C ALA A 110 4.52 -17.96 -6.49
N LYS A 111 3.57 -17.05 -6.70
CA LYS A 111 2.36 -17.30 -7.50
C LYS A 111 2.54 -16.99 -8.98
N ASN A 112 3.75 -16.67 -9.40
CA ASN A 112 4.07 -16.36 -10.80
C ASN A 112 3.24 -15.23 -11.38
N LYS A 113 2.95 -14.22 -10.58
CA LYS A 113 2.19 -13.07 -11.03
C LYS A 113 3.00 -12.19 -11.98
N ARG A 114 2.31 -11.50 -12.89
CA ARG A 114 2.92 -10.56 -13.81
C ARG A 114 3.65 -9.47 -13.05
N VAL A 115 4.93 -9.25 -13.37
CA VAL A 115 5.73 -8.16 -12.79
C VAL A 115 5.55 -6.91 -13.62
N TYR A 116 5.25 -5.80 -12.96
CA TYR A 116 5.10 -4.49 -13.60
C TYR A 116 6.34 -3.64 -13.33
N ASP A 117 6.55 -2.61 -14.17
CA ASP A 117 7.73 -1.77 -14.08
C ASP A 117 7.59 -0.79 -12.91
N LYS A 118 8.53 -0.84 -11.97
CA LYS A 118 8.49 0.06 -10.81
C LYS A 118 8.71 1.53 -11.18
N ARG A 119 9.21 1.84 -12.39
CA ARG A 119 9.30 3.23 -12.86
C ARG A 119 7.94 3.84 -13.12
N ASP A 120 6.91 3.01 -13.27
CA ASP A 120 5.53 3.47 -13.48
C ASP A 120 4.77 3.67 -12.17
N ILE A 121 5.40 3.44 -11.02
CA ILE A 121 4.81 3.78 -9.71
C ILE A 121 4.77 5.30 -9.58
N LYS A 122 3.63 5.82 -9.15
CA LYS A 122 3.45 7.26 -8.90
C LYS A 122 3.46 7.50 -7.40
N LEU A 123 4.26 8.47 -6.97
CA LEU A 123 4.38 8.85 -5.57
C LEU A 123 3.86 10.27 -5.38
N LEU A 124 2.88 10.44 -4.51
CA LEU A 124 2.26 11.72 -4.23
C LEU A 124 2.66 12.22 -2.85
N ASN A 125 2.82 13.55 -2.73
CA ASN A 125 3.02 14.22 -1.45
C ASN A 125 4.21 13.66 -0.66
N ASN A 126 5.33 13.45 -1.35
CA ASN A 126 6.58 13.00 -0.73
C ASN A 126 6.51 11.61 -0.09
N PHE A 127 5.69 10.71 -0.65
CA PHE A 127 5.74 9.32 -0.23
C PHE A 127 7.15 8.79 -0.44
N ASP A 128 7.76 8.25 0.63
CA ASP A 128 9.11 7.71 0.60
C ASP A 128 9.09 6.35 1.30
N ILE A 129 9.21 5.29 0.52
CA ILE A 129 9.16 3.92 1.05
C ILE A 129 10.28 3.65 2.05
N ASP A 130 11.46 4.24 1.85
CA ASP A 130 12.59 4.01 2.73
C ASP A 130 12.30 4.45 4.17
N ARG A 131 11.53 5.51 4.32
CA ARG A 131 11.09 5.98 5.65
C ARG A 131 10.28 4.92 6.38
N TYR A 132 9.38 4.25 5.67
CA TYR A 132 8.50 3.24 6.28
C TYR A 132 9.23 1.95 6.56
N ILE A 133 10.19 1.58 5.74
CA ILE A 133 11.06 0.42 5.99
C ILE A 133 11.86 0.64 7.26
N THR A 134 12.43 1.85 7.44
CA THR A 134 13.17 2.20 8.65
C THR A 134 12.29 2.11 9.90
N LEU A 135 11.05 2.63 9.82
CA LEU A 135 10.11 2.56 10.94
C LEU A 135 9.74 1.12 11.28
N ASP A 136 9.53 0.26 10.27
CA ASP A 136 9.25 -1.15 10.49
C ASP A 136 10.38 -1.84 11.26
N VAL A 137 11.63 -1.53 10.92
CA VAL A 137 12.79 -2.09 11.60
C VAL A 137 12.91 -1.56 13.04
N GLU A 138 12.67 -0.28 13.25
CA GLU A 138 12.68 0.31 14.59
C GLU A 138 11.64 -0.33 15.49
N ASP A 139 10.44 -0.59 14.98
CA ASP A 139 9.38 -1.27 15.74
C ASP A 139 9.82 -2.68 16.12
N LYS A 140 10.46 -3.42 15.23
CA LYS A 140 10.99 -4.75 15.52
C LYS A 140 12.10 -4.71 16.56
N ASP A 141 12.96 -3.69 16.48
CA ASP A 141 14.05 -3.51 17.44
C ASP A 141 13.51 -3.28 18.84
N ASP A 142 12.53 -2.39 18.98
CA ASP A 142 11.88 -2.13 20.27
C ASP A 142 11.28 -3.40 20.84
N MET A 143 10.64 -4.21 20.02
CA MET A 143 10.07 -5.49 20.45
C MET A 143 11.15 -6.47 20.93
N LEU A 144 12.27 -6.55 20.22
CA LEU A 144 13.38 -7.42 20.59
C LEU A 144 14.02 -6.97 21.90
N ASN A 145 14.17 -5.68 22.09
CA ASN A 145 14.72 -5.13 23.33
C ASN A 145 13.83 -5.43 24.53
N ASP A 146 12.52 -5.36 24.36
CA ASP A 146 11.56 -5.69 25.40
C ASP A 146 11.61 -7.17 25.79
N VAL A 147 11.83 -8.04 24.82
CA VAL A 147 11.84 -9.50 25.05
C VAL A 147 13.23 -9.99 25.48
N CYS A 148 14.29 -9.44 24.89
CA CYS A 148 15.66 -9.88 25.09
C CYS A 148 16.58 -8.68 25.30
N ASP A 149 16.47 -8.05 26.46
CA ASP A 149 17.24 -6.84 26.80
C ASP A 149 18.76 -7.04 26.77
N LEU A 150 19.22 -8.24 26.54
CA LEU A 150 20.64 -8.56 26.42
C LEU A 150 21.17 -8.46 25.00
N ILE A 151 20.29 -8.34 24.01
CA ILE A 151 20.69 -8.16 22.62
C ILE A 151 20.99 -6.69 22.43
N ASP A 152 22.22 -6.36 22.05
CA ASP A 152 22.57 -4.95 21.85
C ASP A 152 21.90 -4.39 20.59
N GLY A 153 21.76 -3.06 20.54
CA GLY A 153 21.05 -2.40 19.43
C GLY A 153 21.72 -2.53 18.08
N SER A 154 22.92 -3.09 17.99
CA SER A 154 23.60 -3.26 16.71
C SER A 154 22.89 -4.28 15.82
N VAL A 155 22.14 -5.19 16.41
CA VAL A 155 21.36 -6.18 15.64
C VAL A 155 20.35 -5.48 14.74
N ALA A 156 19.67 -4.48 15.26
CA ALA A 156 18.68 -3.71 14.47
C ALA A 156 19.34 -2.95 13.32
N LYS A 157 20.55 -2.47 13.51
CA LYS A 157 21.30 -1.77 12.47
C LYS A 157 21.61 -2.68 11.29
N PHE A 158 21.90 -3.96 11.55
CA PHE A 158 22.10 -4.93 10.48
C PHE A 158 20.80 -5.15 9.70
N GLN A 159 19.67 -5.16 10.38
CA GLN A 159 18.38 -5.33 9.71
C GLN A 159 18.09 -4.15 8.76
N ASN A 160 18.47 -2.95 9.12
CA ASN A 160 18.34 -1.78 8.25
C ASN A 160 19.13 -1.95 6.95
N GLU A 161 20.31 -2.57 7.03
CA GLU A 161 21.16 -2.77 5.86
C GLU A 161 20.61 -3.82 4.89
N GLN A 162 19.67 -4.65 5.31
CA GLN A 162 19.04 -5.67 4.49
C GLN A 162 17.94 -5.13 3.57
N TYR A 163 17.51 -3.93 3.79
CA TYR A 163 16.51 -3.27 2.98
C TYR A 163 17.19 -2.35 1.99
#